data_898e2683496ea3daa3740fd93dc32451
#
_entry.id   898e2683496ea3daa3740fd93dc32451
#
_cell.length_a   1.000
_cell.length_b   1.000
_cell.length_c   1.000
_cell.angle_alpha   90.00
_cell.angle_beta   90.00
_cell.angle_gamma   90.00
#
_symmetry.space_group_name_H-M   'P 1'
#
loop_
_entity.id
_entity.type
_entity.pdbx_description
1 polymer ?
#
loop_
_entity_poly.entity_id
_entity_poly.type
_entity_poly.pdbx_seq_one_letter_code
_entity_poly.pdbx_strand_id
1 'polypeptide(L)'
;VKFITILFTILILSTPVKAYELLMFSVSWCGFCTRFHNEVGDTYKDSEYAENLPLIIINADDYPEHIPKWFADAYKKGDIKPINATPTFILWDEKKKVELDRLVGYHGKVWFYDRIEYKTYDLEHSTSRNYEN
;
A
#
# COMPACT_ATOMS: atom_id res chain seq x y z
N VAL A 1 -40.32 -32.25 28.02
CA VAL A 1 -40.03 -31.25 26.99
C VAL A 1 -38.50 -31.05 26.97
N LYS A 2 -37.83 -31.53 25.89
CA LYS A 2 -36.39 -31.36 25.71
C LYS A 2 -36.16 -30.04 25.02
N PHE A 3 -35.60 -29.07 25.73
CA PHE A 3 -35.12 -27.83 25.15
C PHE A 3 -33.78 -28.12 24.45
N ILE A 4 -33.80 -28.17 23.12
CA ILE A 4 -32.59 -28.23 22.28
C ILE A 4 -32.06 -26.81 22.22
N THR A 5 -31.02 -26.50 22.99
CA THR A 5 -30.28 -25.25 22.89
C THR A 5 -29.39 -25.34 21.66
N ILE A 6 -29.80 -24.73 20.57
CA ILE A 6 -28.97 -24.58 19.37
C ILE A 6 -27.94 -23.49 19.67
N LEU A 7 -26.73 -23.92 19.97
CA LEU A 7 -25.58 -23.03 20.12
C LEU A 7 -25.15 -22.55 18.71
N PHE A 8 -25.59 -21.37 18.33
CA PHE A 8 -25.18 -20.71 17.09
C PHE A 8 -23.74 -20.21 17.26
N THR A 9 -22.78 -21.03 16.84
CA THR A 9 -21.37 -20.62 16.80
C THR A 9 -21.18 -19.64 15.65
N ILE A 10 -21.16 -18.33 15.96
CA ILE A 10 -20.84 -17.29 14.99
C ILE A 10 -19.35 -17.41 14.68
N LEU A 11 -19.02 -18.03 13.55
CA LEU A 11 -17.68 -18.06 13.00
C LEU A 11 -17.36 -16.65 12.49
N ILE A 12 -16.71 -15.85 13.30
CA ILE A 12 -16.21 -14.52 12.89
C ILE A 12 -15.04 -14.79 11.92
N LEU A 13 -15.31 -14.71 10.63
CA LEU A 13 -14.30 -14.69 9.58
C LEU A 13 -13.54 -13.36 9.70
N SER A 14 -12.51 -13.35 10.55
CA SER A 14 -11.56 -12.24 10.59
C SER A 14 -10.74 -12.29 9.29
N THR A 15 -11.07 -11.42 8.33
CA THR A 15 -10.21 -11.19 7.17
C THR A 15 -8.87 -10.65 7.67
N PRO A 16 -7.73 -11.26 7.28
CA PRO A 16 -6.43 -10.74 7.69
C PRO A 16 -6.25 -9.33 7.14
N VAL A 17 -6.09 -8.34 8.01
CA VAL A 17 -5.70 -6.99 7.60
C VAL A 17 -4.28 -7.08 7.08
N LYS A 18 -4.06 -6.65 5.82
CA LYS A 18 -2.73 -6.59 5.23
C LYS A 18 -1.86 -5.66 6.09
N ALA A 19 -0.63 -6.10 6.39
CA ALA A 19 0.26 -5.32 7.24
C ALA A 19 0.83 -4.10 6.50
N TYR A 20 1.03 -4.23 5.17
CA TYR A 20 1.65 -3.21 4.33
C TYR A 20 0.80 -2.94 3.09
N GLU A 21 0.93 -1.72 2.57
CA GLU A 21 0.31 -1.26 1.34
C GLU A 21 1.31 -0.44 0.53
N LEU A 22 1.20 -0.50 -0.79
CA LEU A 22 1.94 0.36 -1.71
C LEU A 22 1.01 1.47 -2.17
N LEU A 23 1.21 2.68 -1.66
CA LEU A 23 0.41 3.84 -2.04
C LEU A 23 1.10 4.55 -3.21
N MET A 24 0.42 4.71 -4.34
CA MET A 24 0.91 5.49 -5.47
C MET A 24 0.24 6.86 -5.49
N PHE A 25 0.99 7.90 -5.20
CA PHE A 25 0.52 9.26 -5.39
C PHE A 25 0.68 9.67 -6.85
N SER A 26 -0.43 9.98 -7.52
CA SER A 26 -0.54 10.15 -8.96
C SER A 26 -1.38 11.38 -9.32
N VAL A 27 -1.07 11.98 -10.47
CA VAL A 27 -1.88 13.02 -11.12
C VAL A 27 -2.03 12.73 -12.60
N SER A 28 -3.13 13.16 -13.23
CA SER A 28 -3.46 12.81 -14.62
C SER A 28 -2.49 13.42 -15.65
N TRP A 29 -1.90 14.58 -15.37
CA TRP A 29 -0.93 15.26 -16.25
C TRP A 29 0.51 14.76 -16.10
N CYS A 30 0.75 13.74 -15.31
CA CYS A 30 2.05 13.13 -15.10
C CYS A 30 2.30 12.02 -16.14
N GLY A 31 3.19 12.24 -17.09
CA GLY A 31 3.50 11.26 -18.14
C GLY A 31 4.09 9.95 -17.62
N PHE A 32 4.91 10.00 -16.58
CA PHE A 32 5.45 8.80 -15.91
C PHE A 32 4.38 8.02 -15.14
N CYS A 33 3.38 8.70 -14.58
CA CYS A 33 2.23 8.06 -13.95
C CYS A 33 1.41 7.30 -15.01
N THR A 34 1.12 7.93 -16.15
CA THR A 34 0.42 7.28 -17.27
C THR A 34 1.19 6.06 -17.77
N ARG A 35 2.50 6.20 -17.93
CA ARG A 35 3.35 5.08 -18.33
C ARG A 35 3.30 3.92 -17.32
N PHE A 36 3.36 4.21 -16.04
CA PHE A 36 3.20 3.19 -14.99
C PHE A 36 1.85 2.48 -15.09
N HIS A 37 0.74 3.22 -15.24
CA HIS A 37 -0.59 2.63 -15.38
C HIS A 37 -0.66 1.65 -16.55
N ASN A 38 -0.08 2.02 -17.71
CA ASN A 38 -0.09 1.19 -18.90
C ASN A 38 0.81 -0.06 -18.77
N GLU A 39 1.96 0.05 -18.13
CA GLU A 39 2.96 -1.03 -18.09
C GLU A 39 2.78 -1.97 -16.88
N VAL A 40 2.26 -1.46 -15.76
CA VAL A 40 2.20 -2.18 -14.48
C VAL A 40 0.82 -2.08 -13.82
N GLY A 41 0.21 -0.90 -13.77
CA GLY A 41 -0.94 -0.61 -12.91
C GLY A 41 -2.07 -1.63 -12.99
N ASP A 42 -2.55 -1.92 -14.21
CA ASP A 42 -3.68 -2.83 -14.43
C ASP A 42 -3.34 -4.30 -14.12
N THR A 43 -2.07 -4.66 -14.24
CA THR A 43 -1.58 -6.05 -14.06
C THR A 43 -0.91 -6.27 -12.70
N TYR A 44 -0.68 -5.23 -11.92
CA TYR A 44 -0.02 -5.36 -10.61
C TYR A 44 -0.73 -6.34 -9.68
N LYS A 45 -2.07 -6.35 -9.70
CA LYS A 45 -2.91 -7.27 -8.90
C LYS A 45 -2.61 -8.76 -9.13
N ASP A 46 -2.07 -9.09 -10.30
CA ASP A 46 -1.71 -10.46 -10.70
C ASP A 46 -0.23 -10.78 -10.40
N SER A 47 0.51 -9.85 -9.84
CA SER A 47 1.91 -10.05 -9.45
C SER A 47 2.02 -10.81 -8.13
N GLU A 48 3.16 -11.46 -7.92
CA GLU A 48 3.49 -12.13 -6.66
C GLU A 48 3.52 -11.20 -5.44
N TYR A 49 3.70 -9.88 -5.66
CA TYR A 49 3.75 -8.87 -4.58
C TYR A 49 2.38 -8.43 -4.12
N ALA A 50 1.35 -8.49 -4.99
CA ALA A 50 0.05 -7.87 -4.73
C ALA A 50 -0.68 -8.43 -3.50
N GLU A 51 -0.44 -9.68 -3.16
CA GLU A 51 -1.07 -10.31 -2.00
C GLU A 51 -0.59 -9.68 -0.68
N ASN A 52 0.71 -9.46 -0.51
CA ASN A 52 1.30 -8.93 0.72
C ASN A 52 1.53 -7.42 0.68
N LEU A 53 1.51 -6.83 -0.50
CA LEU A 53 1.70 -5.40 -0.75
C LEU A 53 0.71 -4.89 -1.80
N PRO A 54 -0.59 -4.83 -1.50
CA PRO A 54 -1.60 -4.33 -2.45
C PRO A 54 -1.31 -2.89 -2.86
N LEU A 55 -1.51 -2.59 -4.16
CA LEU A 55 -1.36 -1.24 -4.71
C LEU A 55 -2.65 -0.44 -4.51
N ILE A 56 -2.52 0.73 -3.90
CA ILE A 56 -3.59 1.72 -3.73
C ILE A 56 -3.18 3.00 -4.44
N ILE A 57 -3.99 3.45 -5.39
CA ILE A 57 -3.72 4.67 -6.14
C ILE A 57 -4.42 5.84 -5.48
N ILE A 58 -3.64 6.85 -5.11
CA ILE A 58 -4.10 8.13 -4.57
C ILE A 58 -4.07 9.14 -5.71
N ASN A 59 -5.23 9.42 -6.29
CA ASN A 59 -5.36 10.44 -7.34
C ASN A 59 -5.49 11.83 -6.71
N ALA A 60 -4.54 12.70 -7.03
CA ALA A 60 -4.47 14.06 -6.48
C ALA A 60 -4.99 15.15 -7.45
N ASP A 61 -5.63 14.76 -8.58
CA ASP A 61 -6.13 15.72 -9.57
C ASP A 61 -7.12 16.71 -8.97
N ASP A 62 -8.02 16.20 -8.13
CA ASP A 62 -9.13 16.95 -7.58
C ASP A 62 -8.90 17.22 -6.06
N TYR A 63 -7.65 17.52 -5.70
CA TYR A 63 -7.36 17.88 -4.32
C TYR A 63 -8.18 19.11 -3.87
N PRO A 64 -8.85 19.09 -2.68
CA PRO A 64 -8.80 18.02 -1.68
C PRO A 64 -9.91 16.95 -1.78
N GLU A 65 -10.84 17.05 -2.75
CA GLU A 65 -12.12 16.33 -2.74
C GLU A 65 -12.01 14.80 -2.90
N HIS A 66 -11.04 14.34 -3.70
CA HIS A 66 -10.89 12.90 -4.02
C HIS A 66 -9.77 12.20 -3.26
N ILE A 67 -8.99 12.93 -2.45
CA ILE A 67 -7.98 12.30 -1.61
C ILE A 67 -8.68 11.68 -0.38
N PRO A 68 -8.44 10.38 -0.10
CA PRO A 68 -9.01 9.75 1.08
C PRO A 68 -8.65 10.54 2.36
N LYS A 69 -9.66 10.75 3.22
CA LYS A 69 -9.46 11.53 4.45
C LYS A 69 -8.32 11.01 5.31
N TRP A 70 -8.17 9.68 5.43
CA TRP A 70 -7.11 9.07 6.19
C TRP A 70 -5.72 9.44 5.66
N PHE A 71 -5.56 9.50 4.32
CA PHE A 71 -4.30 9.90 3.67
C PHE A 71 -4.00 11.38 3.94
N ALA A 72 -4.99 12.25 3.76
CA ALA A 72 -4.84 13.68 4.05
C ALA A 72 -4.48 13.93 5.52
N ASP A 73 -5.10 13.20 6.46
CA ASP A 73 -4.80 13.29 7.89
C ASP A 73 -3.37 12.81 8.20
N ALA A 74 -2.93 11.68 7.62
CA ALA A 74 -1.57 11.16 7.79
C ALA A 74 -0.51 12.12 7.21
N TYR A 75 -0.78 12.69 6.04
CA TYR A 75 0.08 13.70 5.42
C TYR A 75 0.20 14.96 6.30
N LYS A 76 -0.92 15.45 6.82
CA LYS A 76 -0.95 16.65 7.69
C LYS A 76 -0.23 16.42 9.01
N LYS A 77 -0.28 15.21 9.55
CA LYS A 77 0.42 14.85 10.80
C LYS A 77 1.92 14.61 10.59
N GLY A 78 2.38 14.40 9.35
CA GLY A 78 3.75 14.03 9.04
C GLY A 78 4.03 12.53 9.09
N ASP A 79 3.00 11.70 9.24
CA ASP A 79 3.10 10.22 9.13
C ASP A 79 3.41 9.80 7.69
N ILE A 80 3.03 10.63 6.71
CA ILE A 80 3.50 10.61 5.33
C ILE A 80 4.36 11.86 5.12
N LYS A 81 5.59 11.66 4.66
CA LYS A 81 6.53 12.76 4.38
C LYS A 81 6.06 13.61 3.19
N PRO A 82 6.50 14.86 3.05
CA PRO A 82 6.16 15.73 1.92
C PRO A 82 6.39 15.04 0.56
N ILE A 83 5.43 15.19 -0.35
CA ILE A 83 5.47 14.64 -1.70
C ILE A 83 5.80 15.77 -2.67
N ASN A 84 6.96 15.69 -3.34
CA ASN A 84 7.48 16.74 -4.21
C ASN A 84 7.55 16.34 -5.68
N ALA A 85 7.20 15.10 -6.00
CA ALA A 85 7.26 14.57 -7.36
C ALA A 85 6.19 13.50 -7.58
N THR A 86 5.82 13.26 -8.84
CA THR A 86 4.90 12.20 -9.26
C THR A 86 5.51 11.35 -10.37
N PRO A 87 5.27 10.04 -10.37
CA PRO A 87 4.66 9.27 -9.29
C PRO A 87 5.57 9.18 -8.06
N THR A 88 4.98 9.09 -6.88
CA THR A 88 5.66 8.66 -5.66
C THR A 88 4.94 7.44 -5.12
N PHE A 89 5.69 6.36 -4.92
CA PHE A 89 5.18 5.13 -4.33
C PHE A 89 5.63 5.08 -2.87
N ILE A 90 4.68 4.99 -1.95
CA ILE A 90 4.92 5.00 -0.51
C ILE A 90 4.67 3.60 0.03
N LEU A 91 5.67 3.04 0.70
CA LEU A 91 5.52 1.82 1.47
C LEU A 91 4.91 2.17 2.82
N TRP A 92 3.65 1.80 3.00
CA TRP A 92 2.82 2.17 4.13
C TRP A 92 2.63 1.01 5.09
N ASP A 93 2.88 1.25 6.37
CA ASP A 93 2.52 0.31 7.43
C ASP A 93 1.09 0.59 7.90
N GLU A 94 0.17 -0.28 7.53
CA GLU A 94 -1.25 -0.12 7.83
C GLU A 94 -1.56 -0.28 9.33
N LYS A 95 -0.74 -1.02 10.05
CA LYS A 95 -0.90 -1.21 11.50
C LYS A 95 -0.36 -0.04 12.31
N LYS A 96 0.83 0.44 11.96
CA LYS A 96 1.48 1.57 12.64
C LYS A 96 1.02 2.93 12.12
N LYS A 97 0.34 2.96 10.96
CA LYS A 97 -0.12 4.18 10.29
C LYS A 97 1.02 5.16 10.00
N VAL A 98 2.08 4.65 9.41
CA VAL A 98 3.30 5.42 9.10
C VAL A 98 3.95 4.97 7.79
N GLU A 99 4.55 5.92 7.09
CA GLU A 99 5.42 5.64 5.94
C GLU A 99 6.71 4.99 6.40
N LEU A 100 7.04 3.83 5.84
CA LEU A 100 8.29 3.13 6.11
C LEU A 100 9.38 3.51 5.12
N ASP A 101 9.04 3.61 3.84
CA ASP A 101 9.97 3.87 2.75
C ASP A 101 9.22 4.42 1.54
N ARG A 102 9.93 4.87 0.52
CA ARG A 102 9.32 5.35 -0.73
C ARG A 102 10.19 5.09 -1.96
N LEU A 103 9.54 5.14 -3.09
CA LEU A 103 10.12 5.11 -4.41
C LEU A 103 9.62 6.35 -5.17
N VAL A 104 10.53 7.18 -5.66
CA VAL A 104 10.18 8.40 -6.39
C VAL A 104 10.47 8.22 -7.87
N GLY A 105 9.48 8.52 -8.71
CA GLY A 105 9.57 8.38 -10.16
C GLY A 105 9.25 6.95 -10.64
N TYR A 106 9.26 6.81 -11.97
CA TYR A 106 9.05 5.53 -12.64
C TYR A 106 10.00 5.42 -13.84
N HIS A 107 10.84 4.39 -13.87
CA HIS A 107 11.86 4.18 -14.89
C HIS A 107 11.63 2.89 -15.70
N GLY A 108 10.41 2.38 -15.71
CA GLY A 108 9.99 1.19 -16.44
C GLY A 108 9.69 0.00 -15.54
N LYS A 109 9.03 -1.00 -16.13
CA LYS A 109 8.49 -2.17 -15.44
C LYS A 109 9.57 -2.97 -14.69
N VAL A 110 10.70 -3.26 -15.33
CA VAL A 110 11.80 -4.05 -14.73
C VAL A 110 12.36 -3.32 -13.52
N TRP A 111 12.73 -2.05 -13.69
CA TRP A 111 13.23 -1.22 -12.60
C TRP A 111 12.25 -1.17 -11.42
N PHE A 112 10.95 -1.02 -11.70
CA PHE A 112 9.93 -0.97 -10.66
C PHE A 112 9.90 -2.26 -9.83
N TYR A 113 9.80 -3.42 -10.49
CA TYR A 113 9.72 -4.69 -9.79
C TYR A 113 11.03 -5.04 -9.05
N ASP A 114 12.20 -4.73 -9.59
CA ASP A 114 13.47 -4.88 -8.87
C ASP A 114 13.48 -4.08 -7.56
N ARG A 115 12.91 -2.87 -7.57
CA ARG A 115 12.81 -2.04 -6.37
C ARG A 115 11.79 -2.57 -5.38
N ILE A 116 10.65 -3.07 -5.85
CA ILE A 116 9.64 -3.68 -4.99
C ILE A 116 10.19 -4.94 -4.33
N GLU A 117 10.87 -5.80 -5.07
CA GLU A 117 11.51 -7.00 -4.53
C GLU A 117 12.50 -6.66 -3.41
N TYR A 118 13.39 -5.73 -3.66
CA TYR A 118 14.36 -5.28 -2.64
C TYR A 118 13.68 -4.77 -1.36
N LYS A 119 12.63 -3.94 -1.52
CA LYS A 119 11.91 -3.35 -0.37
C LYS A 119 11.10 -4.38 0.41
N THR A 120 10.48 -5.34 -0.25
CA THR A 120 9.75 -6.42 0.41
C THR A 120 10.68 -7.37 1.16
N TYR A 121 11.84 -7.69 0.58
CA TYR A 121 12.89 -8.45 1.25
C TYR A 121 13.35 -7.78 2.56
N ASP A 122 13.61 -6.48 2.53
CA ASP A 122 14.01 -5.71 3.71
C ASP A 122 12.95 -5.71 4.81
N LEU A 123 11.65 -5.63 4.45
CA LEU A 123 10.56 -5.70 5.41
C LEU A 123 10.50 -7.03 6.14
N GLU A 124 10.60 -8.13 5.42
CA GLU A 124 10.53 -9.48 5.98
C GLU A 124 11.71 -9.73 6.95
N HIS A 125 12.92 -9.27 6.59
CA HIS A 125 14.12 -9.48 7.39
C HIS A 125 14.28 -8.49 8.54
N SER A 126 13.71 -7.29 8.46
CA SER A 126 13.70 -6.34 9.58
C SER A 126 12.75 -6.77 10.70
N THR A 127 11.67 -7.44 10.35
CA THR A 127 10.72 -7.98 11.32
C THR A 127 11.34 -9.13 12.12
N SER A 128 12.10 -10.02 11.49
CA SER A 128 12.78 -11.14 12.17
C SER A 128 13.85 -10.68 13.16
N ARG A 129 14.59 -9.62 12.84
CA ARG A 129 15.62 -9.04 13.72
C ARG A 129 15.07 -8.45 15.03
N ASN A 130 13.81 -8.02 15.05
CA ASN A 130 13.18 -7.45 16.24
C ASN A 130 12.65 -8.51 17.24
N TYR A 131 12.67 -9.80 16.88
CA TYR A 131 12.29 -10.90 17.77
C TYR A 131 13.47 -11.56 18.49
N GLU A 132 14.71 -11.20 18.14
CA GLU A 132 15.93 -11.77 18.72
C GLU A 132 16.59 -10.88 19.81
N ASN A 133 15.95 -9.79 20.23
CA ASN A 133 16.45 -8.90 21.29
C ASN A 133 15.47 -8.86 22.48
#